data_c3cd84db57e3ca76d0e3e454d95f8e79
#
_entry.id   c3cd84db57e3ca76d0e3e454d95f8e79
#
_cell.length_a   1.000
_cell.length_b   1.000
_cell.length_c   1.000
_cell.angle_alpha   90.00
_cell.angle_beta   90.00
_cell.angle_gamma   90.00
#
_symmetry.space_group_name_H-M   'P 1'
#
loop_
_entity.id
_entity.type
_entity.pdbx_description
1 polymer ?
#
loop_
_entity_poly.entity_id
_entity_poly.type
_entity_poly.pdbx_seq_one_letter_code
_entity_poly.pdbx_strand_id
1 'polypeptide(L)'
;MQRVYPAFLQAFMECYEKYMKHMEKRKCEVEFAPLSVNKQGKAMTYDNYYSRFKTIVDIARKKMLADDDPKVVAFGKQLSYTNLGPHIFRHWFSVKLTLFGEDVAGLMYWRGDRSPQSAMTYIGNKSELVKQLEDVTSEMYDYHMWMAEKKHENRP
;
A
#
# COMPACT_ATOMS: atom_id res chain seq x y z
N MET A 1 -7.96 -18.04 8.92
CA MET A 1 -6.95 -17.76 7.86
C MET A 1 -7.46 -16.57 7.06
N GLN A 2 -6.68 -15.50 6.96
CA GLN A 2 -7.07 -14.32 6.16
C GLN A 2 -6.76 -14.60 4.68
N ARG A 3 -7.68 -14.27 3.79
CA ARG A 3 -7.55 -14.48 2.34
C ARG A 3 -7.11 -13.17 1.66
N VAL A 4 -6.51 -13.28 0.49
CA VAL A 4 -6.22 -12.11 -0.36
C VAL A 4 -7.48 -11.77 -1.14
N TYR A 5 -7.84 -10.49 -1.19
CA TYR A 5 -8.97 -10.02 -1.97
C TYR A 5 -8.72 -10.29 -3.47
N PRO A 6 -9.71 -10.83 -4.21
CA PRO A 6 -9.48 -11.31 -5.58
C PRO A 6 -8.86 -10.28 -6.53
N ALA A 7 -9.29 -9.01 -6.45
CA ALA A 7 -8.74 -7.95 -7.30
C ALA A 7 -7.24 -7.67 -7.08
N PHE A 8 -6.68 -8.07 -5.94
CA PHE A 8 -5.25 -7.89 -5.63
C PHE A 8 -4.43 -9.19 -5.73
N LEU A 9 -5.07 -10.31 -6.06
CA LEU A 9 -4.43 -11.63 -6.02
C LEU A 9 -3.23 -11.70 -6.96
N GLN A 10 -3.36 -11.25 -8.19
CA GLN A 10 -2.27 -11.30 -9.17
C GLN A 10 -1.07 -10.47 -8.69
N ALA A 11 -1.29 -9.20 -8.33
CA ALA A 11 -0.23 -8.31 -7.83
C ALA A 11 0.43 -8.86 -6.56
N PHE A 12 -0.38 -9.47 -5.66
CA PHE A 12 0.14 -10.13 -4.48
C PHE A 12 1.05 -11.30 -4.85
N MET A 13 0.62 -12.19 -5.77
CA MET A 13 1.42 -13.36 -6.17
C MET A 13 2.75 -12.96 -6.80
N GLU A 14 2.75 -11.95 -7.68
CA GLU A 14 3.98 -11.42 -8.27
C GLU A 14 4.98 -10.89 -7.21
N CYS A 15 4.46 -10.14 -6.22
CA CYS A 15 5.28 -9.65 -5.11
C CYS A 15 5.75 -10.79 -4.21
N TYR A 16 4.88 -11.77 -3.93
CA TYR A 16 5.17 -12.92 -3.10
C TYR A 16 6.26 -13.80 -3.70
N GLU A 17 6.20 -14.10 -4.99
CA GLU A 17 7.23 -14.88 -5.68
C GLU A 17 8.61 -14.19 -5.65
N LYS A 18 8.63 -12.87 -5.90
CA LYS A 18 9.87 -12.08 -5.79
C LYS A 18 10.41 -12.11 -4.35
N TYR A 19 9.53 -12.02 -3.39
CA TYR A 19 9.89 -12.09 -1.97
C TYR A 19 10.43 -13.46 -1.60
N MET A 20 9.78 -14.55 -2.01
CA MET A 20 10.24 -15.91 -1.74
C MET A 20 11.62 -16.18 -2.32
N LYS A 21 11.87 -15.80 -3.59
CA LYS A 21 13.21 -15.87 -4.21
C LYS A 21 14.27 -15.09 -3.43
N HIS A 22 13.89 -13.97 -2.81
CA HIS A 22 14.78 -13.22 -1.94
C HIS A 22 15.01 -13.94 -0.60
N MET A 23 13.99 -14.59 -0.05
CA MET A 23 14.07 -15.32 1.20
C MET A 23 14.88 -16.62 1.11
N GLU A 24 14.84 -17.32 -0.04
CA GLU A 24 15.66 -18.52 -0.30
C GLU A 24 17.17 -18.27 -0.11
N LYS A 25 17.60 -17.04 -0.36
CA LYS A 25 18.99 -16.60 -0.17
C LYS A 25 19.35 -16.35 1.30
N ARG A 26 18.37 -16.37 2.21
CA ARG A 26 18.55 -16.09 3.63
C ARG A 26 18.33 -17.36 4.42
N LYS A 27 19.35 -17.79 5.13
CA LYS A 27 19.21 -18.90 6.10
C LYS A 27 18.26 -18.43 7.21
N CYS A 28 17.13 -19.11 7.36
CA CYS A 28 16.20 -18.92 8.47
C CYS A 28 16.48 -20.05 9.48
N GLU A 29 16.95 -19.71 10.68
CA GLU A 29 17.35 -20.67 11.71
C GLU A 29 16.20 -21.09 12.64
N VAL A 30 14.95 -20.70 12.32
CA VAL A 30 13.80 -20.99 13.17
C VAL A 30 12.91 -22.07 12.55
N GLU A 31 12.40 -22.96 13.41
CA GLU A 31 11.49 -24.06 13.03
C GLU A 31 10.25 -23.59 12.28
N PHE A 32 9.73 -22.41 12.64
CA PHE A 32 8.64 -21.73 11.94
C PHE A 32 9.19 -20.47 11.29
N ALA A 33 9.45 -20.51 9.98
CA ALA A 33 9.94 -19.37 9.23
C ALA A 33 8.91 -18.24 9.25
N PRO A 34 9.17 -17.09 9.91
CA PRO A 34 8.28 -15.96 9.86
C PRO A 34 8.25 -15.39 8.45
N LEU A 35 7.08 -14.85 8.03
CA LEU A 35 6.93 -14.23 6.71
C LEU A 35 7.94 -13.10 6.49
N SER A 36 8.29 -12.35 7.54
CA SER A 36 9.28 -11.27 7.47
C SER A 36 10.43 -11.54 8.42
N VAL A 37 11.63 -11.58 7.87
CA VAL A 37 12.88 -11.77 8.65
C VAL A 37 13.80 -10.56 8.55
N ASN A 38 14.59 -10.34 9.59
CA ASN A 38 15.66 -9.36 9.60
C ASN A 38 16.92 -9.91 8.89
N LYS A 39 18.00 -9.12 8.87
CA LYS A 39 19.28 -9.53 8.25
C LYS A 39 19.92 -10.76 8.93
N GLN A 40 19.59 -11.01 10.18
CA GLN A 40 20.07 -12.14 10.99
C GLN A 40 19.19 -13.40 10.88
N GLY A 41 18.17 -13.41 10.00
CA GLY A 41 17.27 -14.56 9.84
C GLY A 41 16.20 -14.70 10.94
N LYS A 42 16.12 -13.74 11.89
CA LYS A 42 15.11 -13.72 12.96
C LYS A 42 13.87 -12.96 12.54
N ALA A 43 12.71 -13.23 13.17
CA ALA A 43 11.49 -12.50 12.95
C ALA A 43 11.71 -10.98 13.05
N MET A 44 11.13 -10.23 12.12
CA MET A 44 11.20 -8.77 12.15
C MET A 44 10.31 -8.25 13.30
N THR A 45 10.89 -7.42 14.18
CA THR A 45 10.13 -6.75 15.23
C THR A 45 9.32 -5.60 14.63
N TYR A 46 8.26 -5.16 15.34
CA TYR A 46 7.46 -4.01 14.92
C TYR A 46 8.31 -2.74 14.76
N ASP A 47 9.23 -2.47 15.68
CA ASP A 47 10.10 -1.29 15.64
C ASP A 47 11.00 -1.29 14.41
N ASN A 48 11.59 -2.45 14.07
CA ASN A 48 12.38 -2.60 12.85
C ASN A 48 11.54 -2.41 11.59
N TYR A 49 10.32 -2.94 11.57
CA TYR A 49 9.38 -2.73 10.48
C TYR A 49 9.00 -1.26 10.34
N TYR A 50 8.63 -0.62 11.46
CA TYR A 50 8.24 0.80 11.48
C TYR A 50 9.40 1.71 11.04
N SER A 51 10.61 1.48 11.54
CA SER A 51 11.81 2.23 11.15
C SER A 51 12.09 2.11 9.65
N ARG A 52 11.98 0.91 9.08
CA ARG A 52 12.14 0.70 7.63
C ARG A 52 11.06 1.39 6.81
N PHE A 53 9.82 1.33 7.29
CA PHE A 53 8.71 2.04 6.66
C PHE A 53 9.00 3.56 6.62
N LYS A 54 9.43 4.15 7.73
CA LYS A 54 9.83 5.56 7.79
C LYS A 54 10.93 5.89 6.79
N THR A 55 11.95 5.04 6.68
CA THR A 55 13.02 5.23 5.69
C THR A 55 12.48 5.26 4.25
N ILE A 56 11.52 4.37 3.92
CA ILE A 56 10.89 4.34 2.59
C ILE A 56 10.10 5.63 2.34
N VAL A 57 9.31 6.07 3.34
CA VAL A 57 8.54 7.33 3.26
C VAL A 57 9.47 8.53 3.06
N ASP A 58 10.60 8.58 3.77
CA ASP A 58 11.58 9.66 3.63
C ASP A 58 12.26 9.69 2.25
N ILE A 59 12.56 8.52 1.69
CA ILE A 59 13.11 8.41 0.33
C ILE A 59 12.07 8.88 -0.70
N ALA A 60 10.82 8.42 -0.57
CA ALA A 60 9.74 8.82 -1.45
C ALA A 60 9.52 10.35 -1.38
N ARG A 61 9.43 10.92 -0.18
CA ARG A 61 9.29 12.35 0.04
C ARG A 61 10.42 13.16 -0.60
N LYS A 62 11.68 12.74 -0.42
CA LYS A 62 12.83 13.42 -1.04
C LYS A 62 12.75 13.42 -2.56
N LYS A 63 12.30 12.29 -3.16
CA LYS A 63 12.10 12.22 -4.61
C LYS A 63 10.99 13.14 -5.07
N MET A 64 9.85 13.16 -4.37
CA MET A 64 8.73 14.05 -4.69
C MET A 64 9.10 15.53 -4.57
N LEU A 65 9.91 15.91 -3.57
CA LEU A 65 10.36 17.29 -3.41
C LEU A 65 11.36 17.74 -4.48
N ALA A 66 12.03 16.81 -5.13
CA ALA A 66 12.98 17.04 -6.22
C ALA A 66 12.35 16.80 -7.61
N ASP A 67 11.03 16.60 -7.70
CA ASP A 67 10.31 16.38 -8.95
C ASP A 67 10.09 17.71 -9.69
N ASP A 68 9.98 17.65 -11.02
CA ASP A 68 9.70 18.80 -11.86
C ASP A 68 8.21 19.19 -11.88
N ASP A 69 7.32 18.26 -11.49
CA ASP A 69 5.88 18.50 -11.42
C ASP A 69 5.51 19.23 -10.11
N PRO A 70 4.96 20.46 -10.19
CA PRO A 70 4.53 21.21 -9.02
C PRO A 70 3.51 20.49 -8.13
N LYS A 71 2.64 19.62 -8.70
CA LYS A 71 1.67 18.82 -7.96
C LYS A 71 2.38 17.77 -7.11
N VAL A 72 3.37 17.09 -7.67
CA VAL A 72 4.18 16.09 -6.95
C VAL A 72 4.97 16.77 -5.82
N VAL A 73 5.56 17.93 -6.09
CA VAL A 73 6.26 18.73 -5.06
C VAL A 73 5.30 19.16 -3.94
N ALA A 74 4.10 19.63 -4.28
CA ALA A 74 3.09 20.03 -3.29
C ALA A 74 2.69 18.83 -2.41
N PHE A 75 2.49 17.64 -2.99
CA PHE A 75 2.20 16.42 -2.26
C PHE A 75 3.38 15.99 -1.35
N GLY A 76 4.62 16.10 -1.85
CA GLY A 76 5.82 15.86 -1.05
C GLY A 76 5.93 16.78 0.16
N LYS A 77 5.56 18.06 0.01
CA LYS A 77 5.46 19.02 1.12
C LYS A 77 4.37 18.62 2.12
N GLN A 78 3.19 18.25 1.65
CA GLN A 78 2.10 17.79 2.51
C GLN A 78 2.51 16.57 3.35
N LEU A 79 3.20 15.59 2.73
CA LEU A 79 3.75 14.43 3.43
C LEU A 79 4.76 14.80 4.52
N SER A 80 5.43 15.94 4.41
CA SER A 80 6.38 16.41 5.43
C SER A 80 5.71 16.80 6.75
N TYR A 81 4.46 17.20 6.72
CA TYR A 81 3.67 17.55 7.89
C TYR A 81 2.80 16.39 8.41
N THR A 82 2.78 15.25 7.71
CA THR A 82 1.92 14.11 8.04
C THR A 82 2.75 13.01 8.69
N ASN A 83 2.35 12.58 9.88
CA ASN A 83 2.97 11.43 10.53
C ASN A 83 2.40 10.12 9.96
N LEU A 84 2.92 9.70 8.78
CA LEU A 84 2.51 8.44 8.16
C LEU A 84 3.06 7.25 8.96
N GLY A 85 2.18 6.32 9.30
CA GLY A 85 2.52 5.00 9.83
C GLY A 85 2.06 3.89 8.88
N PRO A 86 2.47 2.63 9.11
CA PRO A 86 2.10 1.49 8.27
C PRO A 86 0.58 1.25 8.19
N HIS A 87 -0.20 1.77 9.13
CA HIS A 87 -1.66 1.73 9.09
C HIS A 87 -2.28 2.41 7.88
N ILE A 88 -1.53 3.26 7.16
CA ILE A 88 -2.00 3.87 5.92
C ILE A 88 -2.43 2.81 4.89
N PHE A 89 -1.73 1.68 4.82
CA PHE A 89 -2.11 0.58 3.92
C PHE A 89 -3.45 -0.04 4.29
N ARG A 90 -3.74 -0.16 5.60
CA ARG A 90 -5.03 -0.65 6.07
C ARG A 90 -6.17 0.33 5.75
N HIS A 91 -5.93 1.62 5.88
CA HIS A 91 -6.89 2.65 5.44
C HIS A 91 -7.12 2.58 3.93
N TRP A 92 -6.05 2.57 3.14
CA TRP A 92 -6.14 2.45 1.70
C TRP A 92 -6.92 1.20 1.26
N PHE A 93 -6.63 0.04 1.87
CA PHE A 93 -7.34 -1.19 1.59
C PHE A 93 -8.83 -1.07 1.91
N SER A 94 -9.21 -0.48 3.04
CA SER A 94 -10.60 -0.24 3.42
C SER A 94 -11.33 0.65 2.41
N VAL A 95 -10.70 1.74 2.00
CA VAL A 95 -11.23 2.64 0.97
C VAL A 95 -11.47 1.88 -0.33
N LYS A 96 -10.49 1.09 -0.80
CA LYS A 96 -10.62 0.29 -2.02
C LYS A 96 -11.76 -0.73 -1.93
N LEU A 97 -11.90 -1.45 -0.82
CA LEU A 97 -13.01 -2.38 -0.61
C LEU A 97 -14.37 -1.66 -0.67
N THR A 98 -14.49 -0.49 -0.02
CA THR A 98 -15.71 0.32 -0.06
C THR A 98 -16.07 0.73 -1.50
N LEU A 99 -15.07 1.10 -2.31
CA LEU A 99 -15.24 1.45 -3.71
C LEU A 99 -15.61 0.26 -4.58
N PHE A 100 -15.10 -0.92 -4.29
CA PHE A 100 -15.52 -2.16 -4.95
C PHE A 100 -16.93 -2.61 -4.55
N GLY A 101 -17.60 -1.86 -3.66
CA GLY A 101 -18.99 -2.12 -3.28
C GLY A 101 -19.16 -3.04 -2.09
N GLU A 102 -18.07 -3.39 -1.39
CA GLU A 102 -18.17 -4.18 -0.16
C GLU A 102 -19.02 -3.46 0.90
N ASP A 103 -19.86 -4.21 1.58
CA ASP A 103 -20.64 -3.75 2.72
C ASP A 103 -19.85 -3.87 4.05
N VAL A 104 -20.50 -3.55 5.17
CA VAL A 104 -19.89 -3.65 6.50
C VAL A 104 -19.38 -5.06 6.79
N ALA A 105 -20.13 -6.09 6.42
CA ALA A 105 -19.75 -7.48 6.67
C ALA A 105 -18.55 -7.90 5.79
N GLY A 106 -18.56 -7.52 4.52
CA GLY A 106 -17.46 -7.74 3.59
C GLY A 106 -16.17 -7.03 4.05
N LEU A 107 -16.28 -5.75 4.46
CA LEU A 107 -15.16 -5.00 5.02
C LEU A 107 -14.56 -5.70 6.25
N MET A 108 -15.42 -6.10 7.20
CA MET A 108 -14.98 -6.82 8.41
C MET A 108 -14.28 -8.13 8.05
N TYR A 109 -14.85 -8.91 7.14
CA TYR A 109 -14.30 -10.18 6.71
C TYR A 109 -12.91 -10.04 6.09
N TRP A 110 -12.77 -9.15 5.10
CA TRP A 110 -11.51 -8.95 4.39
C TRP A 110 -10.42 -8.27 5.23
N ARG A 111 -10.81 -7.42 6.16
CA ARG A 111 -9.89 -6.75 7.10
C ARG A 111 -9.56 -7.59 8.33
N GLY A 112 -10.36 -8.61 8.64
CA GLY A 112 -10.24 -9.39 9.86
C GLY A 112 -10.66 -8.60 11.12
N ASP A 113 -11.61 -7.67 10.97
CA ASP A 113 -12.11 -6.87 12.11
C ASP A 113 -13.07 -7.70 12.97
N ARG A 114 -12.99 -7.50 14.29
CA ARG A 114 -13.92 -8.13 15.25
C ARG A 114 -15.15 -7.25 15.56
N SER A 115 -15.10 -5.98 15.18
CA SER A 115 -16.13 -4.99 15.49
C SER A 115 -16.54 -4.22 14.24
N PRO A 116 -17.84 -3.96 14.03
CA PRO A 116 -18.35 -3.25 12.86
C PRO A 116 -18.05 -1.74 12.86
N GLN A 117 -17.76 -1.12 14.02
CA GLN A 117 -17.59 0.33 14.12
C GLN A 117 -16.56 0.87 13.12
N SER A 118 -15.40 0.21 13.02
CA SER A 118 -14.35 0.63 12.08
C SER A 118 -14.79 0.54 10.62
N ALA A 119 -15.58 -0.48 10.26
CA ALA A 119 -16.12 -0.65 8.92
C ALA A 119 -17.21 0.38 8.61
N MET A 120 -18.10 0.65 9.57
CA MET A 120 -19.17 1.65 9.45
C MET A 120 -18.66 3.06 9.13
N THR A 121 -17.52 3.46 9.70
CA THR A 121 -16.90 4.76 9.41
C THR A 121 -16.59 4.91 7.91
N TYR A 122 -16.10 3.86 7.24
CA TYR A 122 -15.81 3.91 5.80
C TYR A 122 -17.07 3.90 4.95
N ILE A 123 -18.09 3.11 5.34
CA ILE A 123 -19.38 3.06 4.63
C ILE A 123 -20.16 4.37 4.79
N GLY A 124 -20.18 4.94 5.99
CA GLY A 124 -20.84 6.23 6.25
C GLY A 124 -20.28 7.39 5.43
N ASN A 125 -18.98 7.34 5.11
CA ASN A 125 -18.30 8.36 4.32
C ASN A 125 -18.14 7.98 2.83
N LYS A 126 -18.86 6.96 2.35
CA LYS A 126 -18.69 6.42 0.99
C LYS A 126 -18.85 7.48 -0.10
N SER A 127 -19.85 8.34 0.01
CA SER A 127 -20.11 9.39 -0.99
C SER A 127 -18.98 10.42 -1.09
N GLU A 128 -18.40 10.79 0.06
CA GLU A 128 -17.25 11.69 0.12
C GLU A 128 -15.98 11.01 -0.40
N LEU A 129 -15.76 9.75 -0.03
CA LEU A 129 -14.65 8.95 -0.53
C LEU A 129 -14.71 8.76 -2.04
N VAL A 130 -15.91 8.54 -2.60
CA VAL A 130 -16.10 8.42 -4.06
C VAL A 130 -15.72 9.73 -4.75
N LYS A 131 -16.20 10.88 -4.28
CA LYS A 131 -15.85 12.20 -4.86
C LYS A 131 -14.34 12.44 -4.81
N GLN A 132 -13.71 12.27 -3.67
CA GLN A 132 -12.27 12.44 -3.51
C GLN A 132 -11.47 11.50 -4.41
N LEU A 133 -11.99 10.33 -4.74
CA LEU A 133 -11.31 9.34 -5.58
C LEU A 133 -11.60 9.53 -7.06
N GLU A 134 -12.74 10.06 -7.45
CA GLU A 134 -12.99 10.45 -8.84
C GLU A 134 -11.97 11.49 -9.27
N ASP A 135 -11.69 12.49 -8.42
CA ASP A 135 -10.65 13.49 -8.67
C ASP A 135 -9.25 12.87 -8.75
N VAL A 136 -8.88 12.04 -7.76
CA VAL A 136 -7.56 11.38 -7.70
C VAL A 136 -7.42 10.27 -8.74
N THR A 137 -8.50 9.54 -9.09
CA THR A 137 -8.44 8.43 -10.05
C THR A 137 -8.31 8.95 -11.47
N SER A 138 -8.94 10.07 -11.79
CA SER A 138 -8.71 10.75 -13.07
C SER A 138 -7.24 11.13 -13.21
N GLU A 139 -6.66 11.80 -12.21
CA GLU A 139 -5.24 12.18 -12.22
C GLU A 139 -4.28 10.98 -12.24
N MET A 140 -4.60 9.88 -11.54
CA MET A 140 -3.78 8.65 -11.57
C MET A 140 -3.92 7.88 -12.89
N TYR A 141 -5.08 7.90 -13.53
CA TYR A 141 -5.28 7.28 -14.84
C TYR A 141 -4.44 8.01 -15.90
N ASP A 142 -4.45 9.32 -15.88
CA ASP A 142 -3.64 10.17 -16.76
C ASP A 142 -2.13 9.94 -16.51
N TYR A 143 -1.71 9.81 -15.26
CA TYR A 143 -0.33 9.50 -14.91
C TYR A 143 0.09 8.09 -15.38
N HIS A 144 -0.76 7.08 -15.23
CA HIS A 144 -0.44 5.72 -15.68
C HIS A 144 -0.43 5.60 -17.21
N MET A 145 -1.33 6.30 -17.90
CA MET A 145 -1.32 6.38 -19.36
C MET A 145 -0.05 7.08 -19.86
N TRP A 146 0.30 8.22 -19.29
CA TRP A 146 1.54 8.94 -19.59
C TRP A 146 2.81 8.10 -19.35
N MET A 147 2.88 7.33 -18.25
CA MET A 147 4.00 6.43 -17.98
C MET A 147 4.06 5.24 -18.95
N ALA A 148 2.91 4.77 -19.44
CA ALA A 148 2.85 3.73 -20.45
C ALA A 148 3.34 4.24 -21.81
N GLU A 149 2.95 5.45 -22.21
CA GLU A 149 3.40 6.11 -23.45
C GLU A 149 4.91 6.36 -23.45
N LYS A 150 5.48 6.90 -22.36
CA LYS A 150 6.95 7.07 -22.22
C LYS A 150 7.73 5.76 -22.31
N LYS A 151 7.17 4.64 -21.85
CA LYS A 151 7.80 3.33 -22.00
C LYS A 151 7.82 2.83 -23.44
N HIS A 152 6.88 3.26 -24.26
CA HIS A 152 6.86 2.93 -25.70
C HIS A 152 7.80 3.80 -26.51
N GLU A 153 8.00 5.06 -26.16
CA GLU A 153 8.93 5.97 -26.84
C GLU A 153 10.41 5.62 -26.60
N ASN A 154 10.76 4.96 -25.50
CA ASN A 154 12.14 4.59 -25.14
C ASN A 154 12.49 3.12 -25.47
N ARG A 155 11.79 2.47 -26.40
CA ARG A 155 12.24 1.19 -26.97
C ARG A 155 13.09 1.45 -28.21
N PRO A 156 14.36 0.95 -28.22
CA PRO A 156 15.24 1.04 -29.37
C PRO A 156 14.68 0.28 -30.57
#